data_701cb8f4933b4cf23cc4129aa007ea29
#
_entry.id   701cb8f4933b4cf23cc4129aa007ea29
#
_cell.length_a   1.000
_cell.length_b   1.000
_cell.length_c   1.000
_cell.angle_alpha   90.00
_cell.angle_beta   90.00
_cell.angle_gamma   90.00
#
_symmetry.space_group_name_H-M   'P 1'
#
loop_
_entity.id
_entity.type
_entity.pdbx_description
1 polymer ?
#
loop_
_entity_poly.entity_id
_entity_poly.type
_entity_poly.pdbx_seq_one_letter_code
_entity_poly.pdbx_strand_id
1 'polypeptide(L)'
;MDIIEIVTDLIDEDTDQPRYQFDEEALQELMKSIEEIGLLSPIKVRTTGNGRYKIIYGNRRYKASKMLGRPTIPCIVSTVTDEMEIYLEQIAENLTREGFSPIEEAEAFNKLLNDSKFKSSTKFLSGKLGKPESYIKNKCELLKFGNAVKKLIVGGTEIRKDKLTEDQLLPLKDLPIEHRDPLALIAARDELPVSDVKKIAKLFKDKTISDSTKDKLLFKSGAGLIETWSTHEQNKAERAKPVPVAEPKAAASKVEKQIKQEQADSEPAPKTSQLPASAASIELALHELTAALPSHLTLSSDILQSIEAIRASGQVDFIQGVSALIDQLEKHLAEWKAVRELASAKLQAVATAD
;
A
#
# COMPACT_ATOMS: atom_id res chain seq x y z
N MET A 1 -15.03 36.37 -10.58
CA MET A 1 -13.72 36.52 -11.26
C MET A 1 -14.02 36.62 -12.73
N ASP A 2 -13.60 37.70 -13.34
CA ASP A 2 -13.92 37.95 -14.75
C ASP A 2 -12.97 37.19 -15.66
N ILE A 3 -13.50 36.61 -16.72
CA ILE A 3 -12.73 35.97 -17.78
C ILE A 3 -12.42 37.00 -18.84
N ILE A 4 -11.18 37.22 -19.16
CA ILE A 4 -10.73 38.16 -20.19
C ILE A 4 -9.88 37.43 -21.24
N GLU A 5 -9.97 37.89 -22.50
CA GLU A 5 -9.13 37.40 -23.58
C GLU A 5 -7.75 38.08 -23.51
N ILE A 6 -6.69 37.30 -23.39
CA ILE A 6 -5.30 37.77 -23.35
C ILE A 6 -4.58 37.28 -24.59
N VAL A 7 -3.81 38.18 -25.22
CA VAL A 7 -2.96 37.83 -26.36
C VAL A 7 -1.96 36.73 -25.95
N THR A 8 -1.91 35.64 -26.73
CA THR A 8 -1.12 34.43 -26.41
C THR A 8 0.36 34.75 -26.18
N ASP A 9 0.94 35.67 -26.95
CA ASP A 9 2.34 36.08 -26.85
C ASP A 9 2.67 36.90 -25.59
N LEU A 10 1.68 37.45 -24.90
CA LEU A 10 1.85 38.15 -23.62
C LEU A 10 1.86 37.21 -22.42
N ILE A 11 1.67 35.90 -22.64
CA ILE A 11 1.59 34.90 -21.58
C ILE A 11 2.91 34.11 -21.52
N ASP A 12 3.51 34.07 -20.34
CA ASP A 12 4.74 33.34 -20.05
C ASP A 12 4.45 32.04 -19.29
N GLU A 13 5.15 30.98 -19.65
CA GLU A 13 5.08 29.71 -18.92
C GLU A 13 5.79 29.83 -17.57
N ASP A 14 5.27 29.15 -16.55
CA ASP A 14 5.96 28.99 -15.28
C ASP A 14 6.76 27.70 -15.29
N THR A 15 8.09 27.81 -15.33
CA THR A 15 9.03 26.68 -15.34
C THR A 15 9.16 25.99 -13.97
N ASP A 16 8.57 26.59 -12.93
CA ASP A 16 8.69 26.12 -11.54
C ASP A 16 7.43 25.36 -11.07
N GLN A 17 6.62 24.90 -12.02
CA GLN A 17 5.36 24.21 -11.74
C GLN A 17 5.60 22.81 -11.14
N PRO A 18 4.70 22.35 -10.22
CA PRO A 18 4.80 21.03 -9.57
C PRO A 18 4.73 19.85 -10.56
N ARG A 19 4.00 20.02 -11.67
CA ARG A 19 3.83 19.00 -12.70
C ARG A 19 4.71 19.31 -13.90
N TYR A 20 5.63 18.42 -14.23
CA TYR A 20 6.55 18.55 -15.35
C TYR A 20 6.47 17.42 -16.38
N GLN A 21 5.78 16.31 -16.03
CA GLN A 21 5.57 15.21 -16.98
C GLN A 21 4.31 15.47 -17.83
N PHE A 22 4.47 15.53 -19.13
CA PHE A 22 3.37 15.70 -20.08
C PHE A 22 3.35 14.51 -21.04
N ASP A 23 2.17 13.94 -21.20
CA ASP A 23 1.89 12.94 -22.22
C ASP A 23 1.58 13.67 -23.53
N GLU A 24 2.35 13.36 -24.57
CA GLU A 24 2.26 14.00 -25.88
C GLU A 24 0.99 13.58 -26.61
N GLU A 25 0.55 12.32 -26.47
CA GLU A 25 -0.70 11.82 -27.05
C GLU A 25 -1.89 12.55 -26.44
N ALA A 26 -1.93 12.68 -25.10
CA ALA A 26 -2.97 13.42 -24.41
C ALA A 26 -2.94 14.93 -24.71
N LEU A 27 -1.80 15.50 -25.14
CA LEU A 27 -1.75 16.89 -25.63
C LEU A 27 -2.38 17.01 -27.01
N GLN A 28 -2.13 16.07 -27.90
CA GLN A 28 -2.74 16.03 -29.24
C GLN A 28 -4.25 15.87 -29.19
N GLU A 29 -4.76 14.98 -28.32
CA GLU A 29 -6.20 14.85 -28.07
C GLU A 29 -6.83 16.17 -27.58
N LEU A 30 -6.14 16.85 -26.65
CA LEU A 30 -6.59 18.16 -26.18
C LEU A 30 -6.59 19.20 -27.28
N MET A 31 -5.59 19.23 -28.16
CA MET A 31 -5.54 20.13 -29.32
C MET A 31 -6.74 19.90 -30.23
N LYS A 32 -7.02 18.65 -30.57
CA LYS A 32 -8.17 18.30 -31.40
C LYS A 32 -9.50 18.76 -30.78
N SER A 33 -9.67 18.51 -29.48
CA SER A 33 -10.84 18.98 -28.74
C SER A 33 -10.97 20.52 -28.76
N ILE A 34 -9.85 21.24 -28.57
CA ILE A 34 -9.85 22.71 -28.61
C ILE A 34 -10.17 23.23 -30.02
N GLU A 35 -9.74 22.54 -31.05
CA GLU A 35 -10.02 22.89 -32.44
C GLU A 35 -11.52 22.72 -32.77
N GLU A 36 -12.12 21.62 -32.32
CA GLU A 36 -13.53 21.27 -32.59
C GLU A 36 -14.55 22.13 -31.81
N ILE A 37 -14.32 22.29 -30.50
CA ILE A 37 -15.33 22.91 -29.61
C ILE A 37 -14.82 24.15 -28.86
N GLY A 38 -13.59 24.57 -29.11
CA GLY A 38 -12.98 25.70 -28.42
C GLY A 38 -12.43 25.38 -27.05
N LEU A 39 -11.79 26.37 -26.41
CA LEU A 39 -11.28 26.24 -25.06
C LEU A 39 -12.38 26.47 -24.02
N LEU A 40 -12.98 25.42 -23.51
CA LEU A 40 -14.11 25.47 -22.59
C LEU A 40 -13.77 26.00 -21.20
N SER A 41 -12.54 25.83 -20.75
CA SER A 41 -12.09 26.24 -19.41
C SER A 41 -10.94 27.23 -19.52
N PRO A 42 -11.03 28.43 -18.92
CA PRO A 42 -9.96 29.43 -18.96
C PRO A 42 -8.71 28.92 -18.23
N ILE A 43 -7.55 29.47 -18.58
CA ILE A 43 -6.33 29.34 -17.80
C ILE A 43 -6.29 30.41 -16.73
N LYS A 44 -5.53 30.16 -15.63
CA LYS A 44 -5.33 31.19 -14.61
C LYS A 44 -3.91 31.75 -14.71
N VAL A 45 -3.84 33.07 -14.72
CA VAL A 45 -2.59 33.81 -14.86
C VAL A 45 -2.48 34.88 -13.77
N ARG A 46 -1.28 35.34 -13.50
CA ARG A 46 -1.01 36.55 -12.70
C ARG A 46 -0.35 37.60 -13.56
N THR A 47 -0.53 38.86 -13.24
CA THR A 47 0.21 39.95 -13.85
C THR A 47 1.67 39.91 -13.38
N THR A 48 2.59 40.09 -14.33
CA THR A 48 3.99 40.38 -14.07
C THR A 48 4.27 41.83 -14.47
N GLY A 49 5.40 42.37 -14.08
CA GLY A 49 5.79 43.70 -14.55
C GLY A 49 5.72 43.79 -16.07
N ASN A 50 5.61 44.99 -16.64
CA ASN A 50 5.65 45.26 -18.08
C ASN A 50 4.46 44.77 -18.92
N GLY A 51 3.27 44.62 -18.30
CA GLY A 51 2.06 44.25 -19.02
C GLY A 51 2.01 42.82 -19.53
N ARG A 52 2.88 41.91 -19.02
CA ARG A 52 2.88 40.48 -19.30
C ARG A 52 2.18 39.69 -18.20
N TYR A 53 1.87 38.46 -18.50
CA TYR A 53 1.19 37.54 -17.62
C TYR A 53 1.96 36.24 -17.45
N LYS A 54 1.96 35.66 -16.26
CA LYS A 54 2.60 34.37 -15.99
C LYS A 54 1.53 33.34 -15.57
N ILE A 55 1.60 32.15 -16.12
CA ILE A 55 0.62 31.08 -15.85
C ILE A 55 0.73 30.62 -14.39
N ILE A 56 -0.40 30.56 -13.68
CA ILE A 56 -0.54 29.89 -12.40
C ILE A 56 -0.91 28.43 -12.63
N TYR A 57 -1.98 28.17 -13.41
CA TYR A 57 -2.33 26.82 -13.85
C TYR A 57 -3.00 26.82 -15.24
N GLY A 58 -3.02 25.64 -15.89
CA GLY A 58 -3.56 25.44 -17.23
C GLY A 58 -2.49 25.39 -18.32
N ASN A 59 -1.25 25.01 -18.00
CA ASN A 59 -0.11 24.98 -18.92
C ASN A 59 -0.37 24.12 -20.16
N ARG A 60 -1.05 22.94 -20.01
CA ARG A 60 -1.43 22.11 -21.18
C ARG A 60 -2.37 22.84 -22.14
N ARG A 61 -3.37 23.56 -21.62
CA ARG A 61 -4.31 24.36 -22.42
C ARG A 61 -3.61 25.50 -23.13
N TYR A 62 -2.68 26.16 -22.45
CA TYR A 62 -1.84 27.19 -23.07
C TYR A 62 -0.99 26.61 -24.22
N LYS A 63 -0.27 25.51 -23.99
CA LYS A 63 0.56 24.87 -25.03
C LYS A 63 -0.27 24.43 -26.22
N ALA A 64 -1.40 23.76 -25.99
CA ALA A 64 -2.31 23.37 -27.05
C ALA A 64 -2.82 24.57 -27.85
N SER A 65 -3.24 25.64 -27.19
CA SER A 65 -3.72 26.87 -27.86
C SER A 65 -2.62 27.57 -28.65
N LYS A 66 -1.40 27.62 -28.12
CA LYS A 66 -0.22 28.18 -28.78
C LYS A 66 0.16 27.38 -30.03
N MET A 67 0.17 26.04 -29.95
CA MET A 67 0.46 25.16 -31.10
C MET A 67 -0.62 25.28 -32.18
N LEU A 68 -1.87 25.54 -31.80
CA LEU A 68 -2.97 25.82 -32.75
C LEU A 68 -2.95 27.26 -33.32
N GLY A 69 -1.97 28.08 -32.95
CA GLY A 69 -1.83 29.45 -33.43
C GLY A 69 -2.97 30.40 -32.96
N ARG A 70 -3.62 30.12 -31.83
CA ARG A 70 -4.70 30.98 -31.35
C ARG A 70 -4.13 32.34 -30.94
N PRO A 71 -4.70 33.45 -31.44
CA PRO A 71 -4.21 34.79 -31.14
C PRO A 71 -4.45 35.21 -29.68
N THR A 72 -5.54 34.72 -29.07
CA THR A 72 -5.92 35.01 -27.68
C THR A 72 -6.34 33.74 -26.95
N ILE A 73 -6.26 33.78 -25.63
CA ILE A 73 -6.68 32.69 -24.75
C ILE A 73 -7.54 33.29 -23.62
N PRO A 74 -8.70 32.67 -23.31
CA PRO A 74 -9.53 33.12 -22.18
C PRO A 74 -8.80 32.82 -20.84
N CYS A 75 -8.61 33.85 -20.05
CA CYS A 75 -7.85 33.86 -18.82
C CYS A 75 -8.62 34.40 -17.64
N ILE A 76 -8.37 33.85 -16.45
CA ILE A 76 -8.72 34.45 -15.17
C ILE A 76 -7.45 35.09 -14.62
N VAL A 77 -7.51 36.42 -14.37
CA VAL A 77 -6.37 37.14 -13.80
C VAL A 77 -6.44 37.12 -12.29
N SER A 78 -5.41 36.58 -11.67
CA SER A 78 -5.22 36.53 -10.21
C SER A 78 -4.50 37.78 -9.74
N THR A 79 -4.98 38.34 -8.62
CA THR A 79 -4.33 39.43 -7.90
C THR A 79 -3.34 38.91 -6.84
N VAL A 80 -3.24 37.60 -6.66
CA VAL A 80 -2.34 36.98 -5.69
C VAL A 80 -0.90 37.16 -6.16
N THR A 81 -0.08 37.76 -5.29
CA THR A 81 1.35 38.00 -5.52
C THR A 81 2.27 37.14 -4.67
N ASP A 82 1.73 36.52 -3.61
CA ASP A 82 2.48 35.62 -2.74
C ASP A 82 2.83 34.31 -3.47
N GLU A 83 4.11 34.05 -3.62
CA GLU A 83 4.62 32.85 -4.32
C GLU A 83 4.19 31.55 -3.62
N MET A 84 4.06 31.54 -2.28
CA MET A 84 3.58 30.38 -1.54
C MET A 84 2.11 30.08 -1.85
N GLU A 85 1.27 31.11 -1.85
CA GLU A 85 -0.15 30.93 -2.17
C GLU A 85 -0.35 30.47 -3.62
N ILE A 86 0.42 31.03 -4.54
CA ILE A 86 0.41 30.62 -5.96
C ILE A 86 0.81 29.14 -6.09
N TYR A 87 1.90 28.72 -5.43
CA TYR A 87 2.38 27.35 -5.51
C TYR A 87 1.41 26.36 -4.84
N LEU A 88 0.79 26.74 -3.72
CA LEU A 88 -0.30 25.97 -3.08
C LEU A 88 -1.49 25.80 -4.00
N GLU A 89 -1.87 26.84 -4.73
CA GLU A 89 -2.97 26.78 -5.69
C GLU A 89 -2.64 25.84 -6.86
N GLN A 90 -1.41 25.87 -7.34
CA GLN A 90 -0.92 24.93 -8.37
C GLN A 90 -0.98 23.48 -7.89
N ILE A 91 -0.57 23.20 -6.64
CA ILE A 91 -0.65 21.86 -6.06
C ILE A 91 -2.13 21.45 -5.90
N ALA A 92 -2.97 22.30 -5.32
CA ALA A 92 -4.38 21.98 -5.07
C ALA A 92 -5.12 21.63 -6.37
N GLU A 93 -4.83 22.33 -7.44
CA GLU A 93 -5.38 22.07 -8.76
C GLU A 93 -4.91 20.71 -9.31
N ASN A 94 -3.62 20.39 -9.18
CA ASN A 94 -3.08 19.12 -9.64
C ASN A 94 -3.55 17.92 -8.78
N LEU A 95 -3.76 18.09 -7.47
CA LEU A 95 -4.27 17.05 -6.57
C LEU A 95 -5.70 16.60 -6.91
N THR A 96 -6.47 17.45 -7.58
CA THR A 96 -7.85 17.14 -7.99
C THR A 96 -7.93 16.52 -9.38
N ARG A 97 -6.80 16.44 -10.09
CA ARG A 97 -6.73 15.91 -11.46
C ARG A 97 -6.11 14.51 -11.49
N GLU A 98 -6.53 13.73 -12.45
CA GLU A 98 -5.86 12.50 -12.81
C GLU A 98 -4.47 12.78 -13.40
N GLY A 99 -3.49 11.91 -13.07
CA GLY A 99 -2.15 11.93 -13.65
C GLY A 99 -1.12 12.80 -12.92
N PHE A 100 -1.41 13.31 -11.73
CA PHE A 100 -0.38 13.85 -10.84
C PHE A 100 0.32 12.67 -10.14
N SER A 101 1.55 12.43 -10.49
CA SER A 101 2.26 11.24 -10.00
C SER A 101 2.61 11.36 -8.52
N PRO A 102 2.69 10.22 -7.78
CA PRO A 102 3.07 10.25 -6.37
C PRO A 102 4.43 10.93 -6.11
N ILE A 103 5.36 10.87 -7.05
CA ILE A 103 6.67 11.50 -6.93
C ILE A 103 6.57 13.00 -7.14
N GLU A 104 5.85 13.47 -8.16
CA GLU A 104 5.63 14.91 -8.37
C GLU A 104 4.94 15.53 -7.15
N GLU A 105 3.97 14.83 -6.58
CA GLU A 105 3.28 15.26 -5.36
C GLU A 105 4.23 15.32 -4.16
N ALA A 106 5.08 14.30 -4.00
CA ALA A 106 6.09 14.26 -2.95
C ALA A 106 7.12 15.40 -3.09
N GLU A 107 7.59 15.67 -4.30
CA GLU A 107 8.51 16.77 -4.59
C GLU A 107 7.88 18.14 -4.33
N ALA A 108 6.61 18.32 -4.70
CA ALA A 108 5.87 19.54 -4.43
C ALA A 108 5.72 19.81 -2.93
N PHE A 109 5.34 18.78 -2.14
CA PHE A 109 5.28 18.92 -0.69
C PHE A 109 6.65 19.16 -0.07
N ASN A 110 7.68 18.45 -0.52
CA ASN A 110 9.04 18.62 -0.02
C ASN A 110 9.56 20.03 -0.28
N LYS A 111 9.26 20.59 -1.44
CA LYS A 111 9.63 21.97 -1.79
C LYS A 111 8.96 22.96 -0.84
N LEU A 112 7.66 22.84 -0.56
CA LEU A 112 6.96 23.69 0.40
C LEU A 112 7.50 23.59 1.83
N LEU A 113 7.96 22.40 2.25
CA LEU A 113 8.45 22.16 3.60
C LEU A 113 9.90 22.65 3.80
N ASN A 114 10.76 22.46 2.79
CA ASN A 114 12.20 22.57 2.96
C ASN A 114 12.85 23.72 2.17
N ASP A 115 12.19 24.27 1.14
CA ASP A 115 12.73 25.41 0.41
C ASP A 115 12.74 26.65 1.29
N SER A 116 13.85 27.38 1.24
CA SER A 116 14.05 28.63 2.01
C SER A 116 13.01 29.70 1.73
N LYS A 117 12.40 29.68 0.53
CA LYS A 117 11.34 30.62 0.13
C LYS A 117 10.02 30.37 0.87
N PHE A 118 9.70 29.11 1.15
CA PHE A 118 8.38 28.73 1.66
C PHE A 118 8.40 28.43 3.16
N LYS A 119 9.34 27.62 3.65
CA LYS A 119 9.53 27.24 5.07
C LYS A 119 8.22 26.91 5.80
N SER A 120 7.33 26.16 5.17
CA SER A 120 6.03 25.84 5.74
C SER A 120 6.11 24.63 6.69
N SER A 121 5.02 24.34 7.39
CA SER A 121 4.91 23.16 8.25
C SER A 121 3.88 22.16 7.69
N THR A 122 4.03 20.87 8.04
CA THR A 122 3.06 19.84 7.66
C THR A 122 1.65 20.18 8.14
N LYS A 123 1.53 20.79 9.32
CA LYS A 123 0.23 21.24 9.87
C LYS A 123 -0.40 22.34 9.02
N PHE A 124 0.41 23.31 8.58
CA PHE A 124 -0.06 24.39 7.71
C PHE A 124 -0.54 23.83 6.36
N LEU A 125 0.26 22.96 5.73
CA LEU A 125 -0.09 22.32 4.46
C LEU A 125 -1.35 21.46 4.59
N SER A 126 -1.48 20.71 5.68
CA SER A 126 -2.67 19.91 5.99
C SER A 126 -3.93 20.76 6.00
N GLY A 127 -3.89 21.91 6.68
CA GLY A 127 -5.01 22.85 6.73
C GLY A 127 -5.35 23.50 5.38
N LYS A 128 -4.32 23.83 4.59
CA LYS A 128 -4.51 24.52 3.27
C LYS A 128 -4.98 23.54 2.18
N LEU A 129 -4.45 22.31 2.16
CA LEU A 129 -4.72 21.34 1.10
C LEU A 129 -5.82 20.31 1.45
N GLY A 130 -6.32 20.34 2.70
CA GLY A 130 -7.35 19.39 3.15
C GLY A 130 -6.86 17.93 3.23
N LYS A 131 -5.54 17.71 3.28
CA LYS A 131 -4.95 16.37 3.38
C LYS A 131 -4.40 16.14 4.80
N PRO A 132 -4.51 14.92 5.37
CA PRO A 132 -3.94 14.63 6.69
C PRO A 132 -2.42 14.87 6.72
N GLU A 133 -1.86 15.27 7.86
CA GLU A 133 -0.40 15.43 8.00
C GLU A 133 0.37 14.14 7.70
N SER A 134 -0.21 12.98 8.07
CA SER A 134 0.36 11.66 7.77
C SER A 134 0.48 11.41 6.27
N TYR A 135 -0.50 11.87 5.48
CA TYR A 135 -0.47 11.78 4.03
C TYR A 135 0.73 12.56 3.46
N ILE A 136 0.87 13.83 3.86
CA ILE A 136 1.97 14.68 3.40
C ILE A 136 3.33 14.08 3.79
N LYS A 137 3.47 13.61 5.03
CA LYS A 137 4.69 12.94 5.52
C LYS A 137 5.01 11.69 4.72
N ASN A 138 4.02 10.82 4.51
CA ASN A 138 4.19 9.57 3.76
C ASN A 138 4.61 9.82 2.30
N LYS A 139 4.04 10.84 1.64
CA LYS A 139 4.48 11.25 0.31
C LYS A 139 5.95 11.65 0.30
N CYS A 140 6.38 12.52 1.22
CA CYS A 140 7.78 12.92 1.32
C CYS A 140 8.74 11.74 1.59
N GLU A 141 8.29 10.69 2.28
CA GLU A 141 9.08 9.48 2.49
C GLU A 141 9.48 8.78 1.19
N LEU A 142 8.67 8.90 0.12
CA LEU A 142 8.96 8.32 -1.19
C LEU A 142 10.26 8.90 -1.81
N LEU A 143 10.61 10.12 -1.45
CA LEU A 143 11.81 10.78 -1.96
C LEU A 143 13.11 10.17 -1.42
N LYS A 144 13.04 9.39 -0.34
CA LYS A 144 14.20 8.69 0.23
C LYS A 144 14.68 7.53 -0.65
N PHE A 145 13.83 7.00 -1.53
CA PHE A 145 14.18 5.91 -2.44
C PHE A 145 15.04 6.41 -3.60
N GLY A 146 15.89 5.54 -4.12
CA GLY A 146 16.75 5.85 -5.26
C GLY A 146 15.96 5.99 -6.57
N ASN A 147 16.59 6.57 -7.58
CA ASN A 147 15.96 6.90 -8.85
C ASN A 147 15.40 5.66 -9.61
N ALA A 148 16.02 4.49 -9.45
CA ALA A 148 15.54 3.26 -10.07
C ALA A 148 14.17 2.86 -9.50
N VAL A 149 13.98 2.98 -8.19
CA VAL A 149 12.71 2.70 -7.51
C VAL A 149 11.68 3.78 -7.83
N LYS A 150 12.04 5.06 -7.78
CA LYS A 150 11.13 6.19 -8.05
C LYS A 150 10.45 6.09 -9.40
N LYS A 151 11.13 5.60 -10.44
CA LYS A 151 10.59 5.41 -11.79
C LYS A 151 9.49 4.35 -11.86
N LEU A 152 9.43 3.44 -10.89
CA LEU A 152 8.44 2.37 -10.82
C LEU A 152 7.19 2.76 -10.02
N ILE A 153 7.24 3.90 -9.31
CA ILE A 153 6.15 4.32 -8.42
C ILE A 153 4.97 4.84 -9.24
N VAL A 154 3.81 4.26 -8.99
CA VAL A 154 2.54 4.64 -9.62
C VAL A 154 1.49 4.95 -8.57
N GLY A 155 0.50 5.75 -8.94
CA GLY A 155 -0.68 6.01 -8.11
C GLY A 155 -1.61 4.80 -8.07
N GLY A 156 -2.45 4.79 -7.02
CA GLY A 156 -3.43 3.72 -6.80
C GLY A 156 -2.90 2.59 -5.92
N THR A 157 -3.73 1.56 -5.76
CA THR A 157 -3.48 0.42 -4.87
C THR A 157 -3.29 -0.90 -5.62
N GLU A 158 -3.47 -0.88 -6.94
CA GLU A 158 -3.37 -2.06 -7.78
C GLU A 158 -1.90 -2.49 -7.93
N ILE A 159 -1.63 -3.76 -7.63
CA ILE A 159 -0.31 -4.36 -7.78
C ILE A 159 -0.14 -4.79 -9.23
N ARG A 160 0.92 -4.31 -9.87
CA ARG A 160 1.27 -4.60 -11.25
C ARG A 160 2.74 -4.96 -11.33
N LYS A 161 3.06 -5.82 -12.29
CA LYS A 161 4.45 -6.20 -12.57
C LYS A 161 5.30 -4.98 -12.90
N ASP A 162 6.49 -4.94 -12.32
CA ASP A 162 7.46 -3.86 -12.50
C ASP A 162 6.90 -2.46 -12.16
N LYS A 163 5.88 -2.40 -11.27
CA LYS A 163 5.35 -1.18 -10.70
C LYS A 163 5.26 -1.30 -9.18
N LEU A 164 5.29 -0.15 -8.51
CA LEU A 164 5.24 -0.05 -7.05
C LEU A 164 4.16 0.93 -6.63
N THR A 165 3.34 0.51 -5.71
CA THR A 165 2.41 1.40 -5.02
C THR A 165 3.08 2.03 -3.80
N GLU A 166 2.55 3.16 -3.35
CA GLU A 166 3.03 3.82 -2.12
C GLU A 166 2.95 2.89 -0.91
N ASP A 167 1.86 2.14 -0.80
CA ASP A 167 1.62 1.21 0.32
C ASP A 167 2.64 0.07 0.39
N GLN A 168 3.19 -0.36 -0.76
CA GLN A 168 4.29 -1.33 -0.79
C GLN A 168 5.61 -0.71 -0.30
N LEU A 169 5.84 0.57 -0.51
CA LEU A 169 7.09 1.24 -0.17
C LEU A 169 7.16 1.71 1.29
N LEU A 170 6.05 2.16 1.86
CA LEU A 170 6.01 2.72 3.21
C LEU A 170 6.57 1.78 4.30
N PRO A 171 6.38 0.44 4.28
CA PRO A 171 7.00 -0.45 5.25
C PRO A 171 8.53 -0.46 5.21
N LEU A 172 9.12 -0.16 4.03
CA LEU A 172 10.56 -0.19 3.79
C LEU A 172 11.26 1.13 4.09
N LYS A 173 10.54 2.23 4.26
CA LYS A 173 11.05 3.61 4.34
C LYS A 173 12.16 3.85 5.37
N ASP A 174 12.14 3.10 6.49
CA ASP A 174 13.08 3.24 7.59
C ASP A 174 14.31 2.32 7.49
N LEU A 175 14.38 1.49 6.44
CA LEU A 175 15.53 0.62 6.21
C LEU A 175 16.69 1.43 5.59
N PRO A 176 17.94 1.02 5.84
CA PRO A 176 19.10 1.57 5.12
C PRO A 176 18.93 1.41 3.60
N ILE A 177 19.51 2.33 2.83
CA ILE A 177 19.34 2.35 1.37
C ILE A 177 19.84 1.07 0.71
N GLU A 178 20.86 0.44 1.27
CA GLU A 178 21.46 -0.82 0.81
C GLU A 178 20.46 -1.98 0.82
N HIS A 179 19.51 -1.96 1.75
CA HIS A 179 18.46 -2.97 1.87
C HIS A 179 17.14 -2.49 1.27
N ARG A 180 16.79 -1.23 1.50
CA ARG A 180 15.50 -0.64 1.12
C ARG A 180 15.23 -0.73 -0.37
N ASP A 181 16.16 -0.26 -1.18
CA ASP A 181 15.99 -0.17 -2.62
C ASP A 181 15.98 -1.55 -3.30
N PRO A 182 16.91 -2.49 -2.98
CA PRO A 182 16.82 -3.85 -3.49
C PRO A 182 15.51 -4.56 -3.12
N LEU A 183 15.01 -4.40 -1.88
CA LEU A 183 13.74 -4.97 -1.45
C LEU A 183 12.55 -4.38 -2.21
N ALA A 184 12.56 -3.08 -2.50
CA ALA A 184 11.55 -2.45 -3.32
C ALA A 184 11.55 -3.01 -4.75
N LEU A 185 12.74 -3.22 -5.35
CA LEU A 185 12.86 -3.82 -6.68
C LEU A 185 12.40 -5.29 -6.71
N ILE A 186 12.68 -6.07 -5.65
CA ILE A 186 12.15 -7.43 -5.50
C ILE A 186 10.61 -7.39 -5.40
N ALA A 187 10.07 -6.45 -4.62
CA ALA A 187 8.62 -6.29 -4.49
C ALA A 187 7.93 -5.96 -5.81
N ALA A 188 8.56 -5.13 -6.66
CA ALA A 188 8.05 -4.80 -8.00
C ALA A 188 8.10 -6.00 -8.95
N ARG A 189 9.26 -6.71 -9.00
CA ARG A 189 9.49 -7.85 -9.88
C ARG A 189 8.57 -9.02 -9.56
N ASP A 190 8.40 -9.32 -8.26
CA ASP A 190 7.69 -10.50 -7.78
C ASP A 190 6.24 -10.18 -7.37
N GLU A 191 5.76 -8.98 -7.70
CA GLU A 191 4.36 -8.52 -7.45
C GLU A 191 3.92 -8.73 -5.99
N LEU A 192 4.81 -8.44 -5.03
CA LEU A 192 4.55 -8.75 -3.63
C LEU A 192 3.40 -7.90 -3.06
N PRO A 193 2.42 -8.52 -2.39
CA PRO A 193 1.37 -7.79 -1.70
C PRO A 193 1.95 -7.01 -0.52
N VAL A 194 1.27 -5.94 -0.14
CA VAL A 194 1.67 -5.05 0.97
C VAL A 194 1.90 -5.82 2.28
N SER A 195 1.09 -6.87 2.53
CA SER A 195 1.22 -7.75 3.70
C SER A 195 2.58 -8.44 3.76
N ASP A 196 3.08 -8.89 2.61
CA ASP A 196 4.32 -9.64 2.51
C ASP A 196 5.53 -8.70 2.56
N VAL A 197 5.42 -7.52 1.94
CA VAL A 197 6.43 -6.47 2.11
C VAL A 197 6.57 -6.06 3.58
N LYS A 198 5.46 -5.96 4.33
CA LYS A 198 5.50 -5.70 5.78
C LYS A 198 6.22 -6.79 6.57
N LYS A 199 6.04 -8.08 6.22
CA LYS A 199 6.74 -9.21 6.85
C LYS A 199 8.24 -9.14 6.56
N ILE A 200 8.61 -8.92 5.30
CA ILE A 200 10.00 -8.76 4.87
C ILE A 200 10.65 -7.55 5.58
N ALA A 201 9.96 -6.41 5.65
CA ALA A 201 10.45 -5.24 6.35
C ALA A 201 10.71 -5.53 7.85
N LYS A 202 9.83 -6.30 8.51
CA LYS A 202 10.06 -6.73 9.90
C LYS A 202 11.30 -7.60 10.03
N LEU A 203 11.51 -8.56 9.10
CA LEU A 203 12.71 -9.41 9.07
C LEU A 203 14.00 -8.56 9.00
N PHE A 204 14.03 -7.57 8.12
CA PHE A 204 15.19 -6.71 7.94
C PHE A 204 15.38 -5.68 9.07
N LYS A 205 14.31 -5.31 9.79
CA LYS A 205 14.37 -4.46 11.00
C LYS A 205 14.81 -5.23 12.24
N ASP A 206 14.77 -6.58 12.23
CA ASP A 206 15.17 -7.38 13.38
C ASP A 206 16.68 -7.26 13.63
N LYS A 207 17.03 -6.84 14.85
CA LYS A 207 18.40 -6.63 15.29
C LYS A 207 19.14 -7.95 15.60
N THR A 208 18.42 -9.06 15.71
CA THR A 208 19.02 -10.39 15.96
C THR A 208 19.66 -10.97 14.70
N ILE A 209 19.32 -10.42 13.53
CA ILE A 209 19.88 -10.83 12.24
C ILE A 209 21.03 -9.90 11.89
N SER A 210 22.22 -10.47 11.66
CA SER A 210 23.41 -9.70 11.26
C SER A 210 23.22 -9.08 9.87
N ASP A 211 23.86 -7.94 9.62
CA ASP A 211 23.77 -7.25 8.33
C ASP A 211 24.33 -8.11 7.20
N SER A 212 25.41 -8.87 7.43
CA SER A 212 25.94 -9.85 6.46
C SER A 212 24.92 -10.95 6.08
N THR A 213 24.04 -11.32 7.00
CA THR A 213 22.94 -12.26 6.70
C THR A 213 21.86 -11.55 5.88
N LYS A 214 21.49 -10.31 6.24
CA LYS A 214 20.54 -9.50 5.49
C LYS A 214 21.00 -9.30 4.05
N ASP A 215 22.28 -9.00 3.82
CA ASP A 215 22.86 -8.85 2.49
C ASP A 215 22.68 -10.12 1.64
N LYS A 216 22.92 -11.31 2.24
CA LYS A 216 22.69 -12.60 1.56
C LYS A 216 21.22 -12.83 1.23
N LEU A 217 20.30 -12.35 2.06
CA LEU A 217 18.87 -12.48 1.83
C LEU A 217 18.39 -11.69 0.61
N LEU A 218 19.07 -10.60 0.23
CA LEU A 218 18.72 -9.81 -0.96
C LEU A 218 18.85 -10.59 -2.29
N PHE A 219 19.57 -11.69 -2.31
CA PHE A 219 19.66 -12.57 -3.48
C PHE A 219 18.49 -13.56 -3.61
N LYS A 220 17.60 -13.62 -2.60
CA LYS A 220 16.42 -14.48 -2.65
C LYS A 220 15.28 -13.81 -3.44
N SER A 221 14.36 -14.65 -3.94
CA SER A 221 13.07 -14.19 -4.44
C SER A 221 12.17 -13.71 -3.30
N GLY A 222 11.10 -12.98 -3.63
CA GLY A 222 10.11 -12.57 -2.66
C GLY A 222 9.51 -13.75 -1.88
N ALA A 223 9.18 -14.85 -2.56
CA ALA A 223 8.71 -16.08 -1.92
C ALA A 223 9.73 -16.64 -0.93
N GLY A 224 11.04 -16.70 -1.32
CA GLY A 224 12.11 -17.17 -0.45
C GLY A 224 12.37 -16.26 0.76
N LEU A 225 12.09 -14.96 0.64
CA LEU A 225 12.13 -14.02 1.76
C LEU A 225 10.98 -14.27 2.75
N ILE A 226 9.79 -14.55 2.26
CA ILE A 226 8.61 -14.88 3.09
C ILE A 226 8.81 -16.19 3.84
N GLU A 227 9.34 -17.22 3.17
CA GLU A 227 9.70 -18.48 3.81
C GLU A 227 10.74 -18.26 4.93
N THR A 228 11.77 -17.45 4.66
CA THR A 228 12.77 -17.09 5.65
C THR A 228 12.16 -16.37 6.84
N TRP A 229 11.23 -15.45 6.59
CA TRP A 229 10.51 -14.74 7.66
C TRP A 229 9.68 -15.73 8.51
N SER A 230 8.92 -16.63 7.87
CA SER A 230 8.12 -17.65 8.58
C SER A 230 8.98 -18.52 9.48
N THR A 231 10.09 -19.03 8.96
CA THR A 231 11.04 -19.85 9.74
C THR A 231 11.66 -19.07 10.89
N HIS A 232 12.00 -17.81 10.66
CA HIS A 232 12.55 -16.93 11.70
C HIS A 232 11.55 -16.69 12.83
N GLU A 233 10.28 -16.39 12.51
CA GLU A 233 9.22 -16.18 13.50
C GLU A 233 8.91 -17.48 14.28
N GLN A 234 8.89 -18.65 13.63
CA GLN A 234 8.73 -19.94 14.29
C GLN A 234 9.87 -20.20 15.29
N ASN A 235 11.13 -20.03 14.88
CA ASN A 235 12.28 -20.20 15.74
C ASN A 235 12.27 -19.22 16.92
N LYS A 236 11.80 -17.99 16.70
CA LYS A 236 11.67 -16.97 17.74
C LYS A 236 10.58 -17.35 18.75
N ALA A 237 9.45 -17.86 18.27
CA ALA A 237 8.35 -18.34 19.12
C ALA A 237 8.76 -19.57 19.94
N GLU A 238 9.54 -20.50 19.35
CA GLU A 238 10.06 -21.65 20.09
C GLU A 238 11.04 -21.27 21.18
N ARG A 239 11.93 -20.32 20.92
CA ARG A 239 12.87 -19.79 21.94
C ARG A 239 12.19 -19.02 23.06
N ALA A 240 11.02 -18.45 22.80
CA ALA A 240 10.22 -17.72 23.80
C ALA A 240 9.40 -18.65 24.71
N LYS A 241 9.28 -19.96 24.39
CA LYS A 241 8.61 -20.92 25.26
C LYS A 241 9.47 -21.16 26.50
N PRO A 242 8.91 -21.08 27.73
CA PRO A 242 9.66 -21.37 28.94
C PRO A 242 10.14 -22.81 28.91
N VAL A 243 11.46 -23.01 29.14
CA VAL A 243 12.06 -24.34 29.29
C VAL A 243 11.39 -24.99 30.50
N PRO A 244 10.82 -26.21 30.41
CA PRO A 244 10.32 -26.92 31.57
C PRO A 244 11.48 -27.11 32.55
N VAL A 245 11.36 -26.56 33.77
CA VAL A 245 12.32 -26.78 34.84
C VAL A 245 12.30 -28.25 35.15
N ALA A 246 13.36 -28.98 34.82
CA ALA A 246 13.53 -30.34 35.20
C ALA A 246 13.75 -30.40 36.73
N GLU A 247 12.84 -31.02 37.47
CA GLU A 247 13.02 -31.35 38.86
C GLU A 247 14.25 -32.28 39.03
N PRO A 248 15.05 -32.10 40.09
CA PRO A 248 16.23 -32.95 40.29
C PRO A 248 15.81 -34.34 40.78
N LYS A 249 15.90 -35.35 39.92
CA LYS A 249 15.84 -36.75 40.36
C LYS A 249 17.16 -37.16 40.98
N ALA A 250 17.04 -37.56 42.23
CA ALA A 250 18.10 -38.19 43.05
C ALA A 250 18.64 -39.48 42.41
N ALA A 251 19.92 -39.67 42.60
CA ALA A 251 20.71 -40.80 42.12
C ALA A 251 20.28 -42.15 42.70
N ALA A 252 20.16 -43.18 41.89
CA ALA A 252 20.57 -44.55 42.26
C ALA A 252 20.73 -45.41 40.98
N SER A 253 22.00 -45.77 40.74
CA SER A 253 22.58 -47.10 40.48
C SER A 253 22.05 -47.98 39.36
N LYS A 254 22.91 -48.11 38.34
CA LYS A 254 23.50 -49.32 37.71
C LYS A 254 22.60 -50.50 37.27
N VAL A 255 22.92 -50.92 36.09
CA VAL A 255 23.22 -52.28 35.55
C VAL A 255 22.34 -52.77 34.40
N GLU A 256 23.05 -52.94 33.31
CA GLU A 256 23.09 -54.00 32.28
C GLU A 256 21.93 -54.28 31.30
N LYS A 257 22.33 -54.10 30.07
CA LYS A 257 22.52 -55.05 28.92
C LYS A 257 21.28 -55.65 28.23
N GLN A 258 21.29 -55.35 26.96
CA GLN A 258 21.28 -56.23 25.75
C GLN A 258 19.96 -56.84 25.25
N ILE A 259 19.75 -56.56 23.98
CA ILE A 259 19.56 -57.46 22.82
C ILE A 259 18.15 -57.62 22.23
N LYS A 260 18.14 -57.31 20.91
CA LYS A 260 17.41 -57.84 19.74
C LYS A 260 15.95 -57.50 19.49
N GLN A 261 15.75 -56.87 18.35
CA GLN A 261 15.24 -57.37 17.04
C GLN A 261 13.81 -57.99 17.12
N GLU A 262 12.87 -57.50 16.44
CA GLU A 262 12.40 -57.72 15.06
C GLU A 262 10.98 -57.22 14.84
N GLN A 263 10.81 -56.54 13.71
CA GLN A 263 9.72 -56.54 12.71
C GLN A 263 8.26 -56.54 13.16
N ALA A 264 7.47 -55.63 12.72
CA ALA A 264 6.62 -55.61 11.54
C ALA A 264 5.39 -54.74 11.68
N ASP A 265 5.12 -53.97 10.65
CA ASP A 265 3.85 -53.50 10.13
C ASP A 265 2.69 -53.15 11.07
N SER A 266 2.34 -51.90 11.08
CA SER A 266 0.98 -51.40 10.78
C SER A 266 0.88 -49.87 10.88
N GLU A 267 0.30 -49.27 9.85
CA GLU A 267 -0.10 -47.87 9.75
C GLU A 267 -0.87 -47.42 10.98
N PRO A 268 -0.63 -46.20 11.45
CA PRO A 268 -1.60 -45.55 12.32
C PRO A 268 -2.30 -44.36 11.67
N ALA A 269 -3.60 -44.39 11.79
CA ALA A 269 -4.53 -43.28 11.52
C ALA A 269 -4.16 -41.97 12.24
N PRO A 270 -4.62 -40.82 11.75
CA PRO A 270 -4.19 -39.50 12.21
C PRO A 270 -4.71 -39.22 13.64
N LYS A 271 -3.77 -38.97 14.53
CA LYS A 271 -4.09 -38.49 15.90
C LYS A 271 -4.42 -36.99 15.85
N THR A 272 -5.67 -36.71 16.14
CA THR A 272 -6.17 -35.38 16.55
C THR A 272 -5.40 -34.94 17.80
N SER A 273 -4.56 -33.92 17.66
CA SER A 273 -3.91 -33.29 18.81
C SER A 273 -4.89 -32.37 19.51
N GLN A 274 -5.40 -32.77 20.65
CA GLN A 274 -6.11 -31.92 21.59
C GLN A 274 -5.11 -31.02 22.30
N LEU A 275 -5.22 -29.72 22.10
CA LEU A 275 -4.53 -28.66 22.84
C LEU A 275 -5.33 -28.35 24.12
N PRO A 276 -4.70 -28.11 25.27
CA PRO A 276 -5.39 -27.66 26.46
C PRO A 276 -5.80 -26.20 26.29
N ALA A 277 -7.11 -25.97 26.25
CA ALA A 277 -7.69 -24.64 26.09
C ALA A 277 -7.57 -23.83 27.40
N SER A 278 -6.71 -22.83 27.43
CA SER A 278 -6.85 -21.72 28.36
C SER A 278 -7.81 -20.68 27.80
N ALA A 279 -8.54 -19.94 28.65
CA ALA A 279 -9.49 -18.89 28.22
C ALA A 279 -8.82 -17.87 27.25
N ALA A 280 -7.57 -17.53 27.49
CA ALA A 280 -6.76 -16.66 26.62
C ALA A 280 -6.55 -17.23 25.20
N SER A 281 -6.60 -18.55 25.02
CA SER A 281 -6.44 -19.20 23.72
C SER A 281 -7.68 -19.06 22.84
N ILE A 282 -8.89 -19.07 23.42
CA ILE A 282 -10.16 -18.92 22.70
C ILE A 282 -10.38 -17.47 22.27
N GLU A 283 -10.06 -16.51 23.15
CA GLU A 283 -10.13 -15.08 22.82
C GLU A 283 -9.15 -14.70 21.70
N LEU A 284 -7.94 -15.27 21.71
CA LEU A 284 -6.96 -15.08 20.67
C LEU A 284 -7.45 -15.65 19.32
N ALA A 285 -8.00 -16.88 19.33
CA ALA A 285 -8.55 -17.51 18.14
C ALA A 285 -9.75 -16.73 17.57
N LEU A 286 -10.62 -16.18 18.43
CA LEU A 286 -11.72 -15.31 18.02
C LEU A 286 -11.20 -14.03 17.36
N HIS A 287 -10.18 -13.40 17.97
CA HIS A 287 -9.59 -12.16 17.44
C HIS A 287 -8.89 -12.41 16.10
N GLU A 288 -8.15 -13.51 15.96
CA GLU A 288 -7.48 -13.89 14.71
C GLU A 288 -8.48 -14.18 13.60
N LEU A 289 -9.56 -14.92 13.88
CA LEU A 289 -10.60 -15.22 12.90
C LEU A 289 -11.37 -13.97 12.50
N THR A 290 -11.72 -13.11 13.46
CA THR A 290 -12.41 -11.85 13.17
C THR A 290 -11.54 -10.90 12.34
N ALA A 291 -10.22 -10.91 12.56
CA ALA A 291 -9.27 -10.13 11.77
C ALA A 291 -8.99 -10.71 10.38
N ALA A 292 -9.12 -12.03 10.23
CA ALA A 292 -8.89 -12.73 8.96
C ALA A 292 -10.12 -12.73 8.04
N LEU A 293 -11.33 -12.64 8.60
CA LEU A 293 -12.55 -12.56 7.81
C LEU A 293 -12.70 -11.14 7.25
N PRO A 294 -12.75 -10.98 5.92
CA PRO A 294 -13.09 -9.70 5.34
C PRO A 294 -14.51 -9.28 5.76
N SER A 295 -14.73 -7.97 5.92
CA SER A 295 -16.07 -7.44 6.13
C SER A 295 -16.98 -7.92 4.98
N HIS A 296 -18.18 -8.38 5.33
CA HIS A 296 -19.14 -8.88 4.34
C HIS A 296 -19.44 -7.80 3.30
N LEU A 297 -18.96 -8.04 2.08
CA LEU A 297 -19.32 -7.27 0.90
C LEU A 297 -20.27 -8.13 0.07
N THR A 298 -21.44 -7.59 -0.28
CA THR A 298 -22.33 -8.23 -1.23
C THR A 298 -21.63 -8.38 -2.58
N LEU A 299 -21.67 -9.56 -3.16
CA LEU A 299 -21.14 -9.78 -4.51
C LEU A 299 -21.86 -8.85 -5.48
N SER A 300 -21.09 -8.05 -6.24
CA SER A 300 -21.66 -7.16 -7.25
C SER A 300 -22.26 -7.98 -8.40
N SER A 301 -23.26 -7.41 -9.08
CA SER A 301 -23.87 -8.02 -10.27
C SER A 301 -22.84 -8.36 -11.34
N ASP A 302 -21.78 -7.60 -11.47
CA ASP A 302 -20.69 -7.80 -12.44
C ASP A 302 -19.89 -9.07 -12.14
N ILE A 303 -19.66 -9.38 -10.85
CA ILE A 303 -19.00 -10.62 -10.42
C ILE A 303 -19.90 -11.82 -10.73
N LEU A 304 -21.21 -11.70 -10.51
CA LEU A 304 -22.16 -12.78 -10.81
C LEU A 304 -22.27 -13.03 -12.32
N GLN A 305 -22.23 -11.97 -13.15
CA GLN A 305 -22.21 -12.12 -14.62
C GLN A 305 -20.88 -12.71 -15.13
N SER A 306 -19.76 -12.46 -14.45
CA SER A 306 -18.47 -13.03 -14.85
C SER A 306 -18.39 -14.55 -14.70
N ILE A 307 -19.30 -15.17 -13.95
CA ILE A 307 -19.41 -16.63 -13.84
C ILE A 307 -19.75 -17.27 -15.21
N GLU A 308 -20.54 -16.59 -16.03
CA GLU A 308 -20.88 -17.05 -17.39
C GLU A 308 -19.67 -17.07 -18.34
N ALA A 309 -18.65 -16.27 -18.04
CA ALA A 309 -17.41 -16.20 -18.83
C ALA A 309 -16.40 -17.30 -18.49
N ILE A 310 -16.64 -18.10 -17.45
CA ILE A 310 -15.76 -19.21 -17.08
C ILE A 310 -15.83 -20.30 -18.15
N ARG A 311 -14.68 -20.58 -18.79
CA ARG A 311 -14.58 -21.63 -19.82
C ARG A 311 -14.98 -23.00 -19.24
N ALA A 312 -15.63 -23.82 -20.05
CA ALA A 312 -16.13 -25.15 -19.65
C ALA A 312 -15.05 -26.04 -18.98
N SER A 313 -13.77 -25.89 -19.36
CA SER A 313 -12.65 -26.63 -18.76
C SER A 313 -12.32 -26.19 -17.34
N GLY A 314 -12.72 -25.01 -16.90
CA GLY A 314 -12.46 -24.49 -15.54
C GLY A 314 -13.69 -24.52 -14.61
N GLN A 315 -14.88 -24.83 -15.15
CA GLN A 315 -16.10 -24.80 -14.35
C GLN A 315 -16.13 -25.85 -13.23
N VAL A 316 -15.60 -27.04 -13.50
CA VAL A 316 -15.56 -28.13 -12.51
C VAL A 316 -14.64 -27.76 -11.34
N ASP A 317 -13.45 -27.26 -11.63
CA ASP A 317 -12.47 -26.84 -10.60
C ASP A 317 -13.00 -25.65 -9.80
N PHE A 318 -13.69 -24.71 -10.45
CA PHE A 318 -14.33 -23.58 -9.79
C PHE A 318 -15.43 -24.02 -8.83
N ILE A 319 -16.32 -24.92 -9.27
CA ILE A 319 -17.41 -25.45 -8.42
C ILE A 319 -16.84 -26.23 -7.24
N GLN A 320 -15.78 -27.04 -7.46
CA GLN A 320 -15.09 -27.75 -6.37
C GLN A 320 -14.46 -26.77 -5.38
N GLY A 321 -13.82 -25.70 -5.85
CA GLY A 321 -13.26 -24.67 -5.00
C GLY A 321 -14.31 -23.94 -4.16
N VAL A 322 -15.44 -23.58 -4.75
CA VAL A 322 -16.58 -22.98 -4.04
C VAL A 322 -17.17 -23.94 -3.01
N SER A 323 -17.36 -25.22 -3.37
CA SER A 323 -17.87 -26.23 -2.43
C SER A 323 -16.92 -26.43 -1.24
N ALA A 324 -15.61 -26.54 -1.49
CA ALA A 324 -14.62 -26.66 -0.43
C ALA A 324 -14.60 -25.44 0.52
N LEU A 325 -14.78 -24.23 -0.02
CA LEU A 325 -14.89 -23.01 0.77
C LEU A 325 -16.16 -23.03 1.64
N ILE A 326 -17.29 -23.41 1.09
CA ILE A 326 -18.56 -23.53 1.83
C ILE A 326 -18.42 -24.53 2.97
N ASP A 327 -17.87 -25.71 2.71
CA ASP A 327 -17.67 -26.76 3.71
C ASP A 327 -16.77 -26.30 4.87
N GLN A 328 -15.71 -25.54 4.56
CA GLN A 328 -14.84 -24.95 5.59
C GLN A 328 -15.56 -23.90 6.43
N LEU A 329 -16.31 -23.00 5.79
CA LEU A 329 -17.05 -21.95 6.49
C LEU A 329 -18.16 -22.55 7.38
N GLU A 330 -18.84 -23.61 6.93
CA GLU A 330 -19.86 -24.29 7.71
C GLU A 330 -19.27 -24.99 8.94
N LYS A 331 -18.11 -25.64 8.82
CA LYS A 331 -17.38 -26.23 9.95
C LYS A 331 -17.01 -25.17 10.98
N HIS A 332 -16.40 -24.07 10.56
CA HIS A 332 -16.06 -22.96 11.46
C HIS A 332 -17.31 -22.36 12.12
N LEU A 333 -18.38 -22.18 11.35
CA LEU A 333 -19.65 -21.67 11.88
C LEU A 333 -20.24 -22.59 12.95
N ALA A 334 -20.19 -23.92 12.75
CA ALA A 334 -20.69 -24.91 13.71
C ALA A 334 -19.87 -24.87 15.03
N GLU A 335 -18.55 -24.81 14.93
CA GLU A 335 -17.66 -24.73 16.10
C GLU A 335 -17.92 -23.44 16.91
N TRP A 336 -18.01 -22.28 16.26
CA TRP A 336 -18.27 -21.02 16.95
C TRP A 336 -19.70 -20.89 17.50
N LYS A 337 -20.68 -21.57 16.88
CA LYS A 337 -22.02 -21.68 17.48
C LYS A 337 -21.97 -22.48 18.78
N ALA A 338 -21.25 -23.60 18.82
CA ALA A 338 -21.06 -24.38 20.04
C ALA A 338 -20.34 -23.59 21.15
N VAL A 339 -19.29 -22.84 20.81
CA VAL A 339 -18.58 -21.95 21.74
C VAL A 339 -19.55 -20.90 22.30
N ARG A 340 -20.37 -20.27 21.46
CA ARG A 340 -21.37 -19.27 21.89
C ARG A 340 -22.39 -19.86 22.85
N GLU A 341 -22.90 -21.06 22.57
CA GLU A 341 -23.87 -21.75 23.43
C GLU A 341 -23.28 -22.09 24.79
N LEU A 342 -22.04 -22.61 24.82
CA LEU A 342 -21.32 -22.89 26.06
C LEU A 342 -21.06 -21.62 26.88
N ALA A 343 -20.64 -20.52 26.22
CA ALA A 343 -20.43 -19.26 26.90
C ALA A 343 -21.75 -18.67 27.47
N SER A 344 -22.83 -18.75 26.71
CA SER A 344 -24.16 -18.29 27.14
C SER A 344 -24.71 -19.10 28.32
N ALA A 345 -24.55 -20.42 28.31
CA ALA A 345 -24.95 -21.30 29.43
C ALA A 345 -24.15 -20.98 30.70
N LYS A 346 -22.84 -20.67 30.57
CA LYS A 346 -21.99 -20.31 31.70
C LYS A 346 -22.37 -18.95 32.31
N LEU A 347 -22.73 -17.98 31.48
CA LEU A 347 -23.25 -16.67 31.93
C LEU A 347 -24.58 -16.80 32.66
N GLN A 348 -25.51 -17.65 32.19
CA GLN A 348 -26.78 -17.90 32.85
C GLN A 348 -26.58 -18.62 34.19
N ALA A 349 -25.63 -19.56 34.29
CA ALA A 349 -25.34 -20.25 35.53
C ALA A 349 -24.76 -19.32 36.61
N VAL A 350 -23.99 -18.30 36.23
CA VAL A 350 -23.47 -17.27 37.16
C VAL A 350 -24.60 -16.33 37.61
N ALA A 351 -25.51 -15.93 36.70
CA ALA A 351 -26.63 -15.03 37.04
C ALA A 351 -27.73 -15.68 37.89
N THR A 352 -27.74 -17.01 38.06
CA THR A 352 -28.66 -17.74 38.94
C THR A 352 -28.02 -18.12 40.27
N ALA A 353 -26.73 -17.81 40.46
CA ALA A 353 -25.98 -18.11 41.71
C ALA A 353 -25.80 -16.87 42.59
N ASP A 354 -26.18 -15.67 42.15
CA ASP A 354 -26.35 -14.42 42.90
C ASP A 354 -27.83 -14.18 43.22
#